data_fac4857c02e7aa8a80956b682d11633a
#
_entry.id   fac4857c02e7aa8a80956b682d11633a
#
_cell.length_a   1.000
_cell.length_b   1.000
_cell.length_c   1.000
_cell.angle_alpha   90.00
_cell.angle_beta   90.00
_cell.angle_gamma   90.00
#
_symmetry.space_group_name_H-M   'P 1'
#
loop_
_entity.id
_entity.type
_entity.pdbx_description
1 polymer ?
#
loop_
_entity_poly.entity_id
_entity_poly.type
_entity_poly.pdbx_seq_one_letter_code
_entity_poly.pdbx_strand_id
1 'polypeptide(L)'
;MQSRVAEFSKDKESDKAGRGGDKRIEVFADIRENPMIADMLLDLGAAVTERQMEVGDFLVSDRLVIERKTVSDFESSIIDGRLFDQAMRMEPYEIPILILEGGKRIERVHENAFRGALVALVVDFGIQVLYADSEEETARLIYALAKREQIGERRPIRLLDKRKAHTLEHQQLRVLESFPTIGPIMAKKLLEEFKTLSAVFGADIKELEKVLGKAKASKFVSLISARRIEG
;
A
#
# COMPACT_ATOMS: atom_id res chain seq x y z
N MET A 1 12.55 -5.68 -21.44
CA MET A 1 11.91 -5.51 -20.12
C MET A 1 10.67 -4.58 -20.13
N GLN A 2 10.29 -4.02 -21.26
CA GLN A 2 9.18 -3.04 -21.41
C GLN A 2 7.85 -3.63 -21.96
N SER A 3 7.75 -4.94 -22.22
CA SER A 3 6.60 -5.50 -22.94
C SER A 3 5.46 -6.09 -22.07
N ARG A 4 5.62 -6.19 -20.76
CA ARG A 4 4.64 -6.87 -19.90
C ARG A 4 3.55 -5.98 -19.28
N VAL A 5 3.77 -4.67 -19.21
CA VAL A 5 2.80 -3.69 -18.67
C VAL A 5 1.78 -3.25 -19.76
N ALA A 6 2.04 -3.59 -21.01
CA ALA A 6 1.26 -3.10 -22.16
C ALA A 6 -0.07 -3.82 -22.40
N GLU A 7 -0.31 -4.99 -21.78
CA GLU A 7 -1.54 -5.76 -22.04
C GLU A 7 -2.78 -5.15 -21.38
N PHE A 8 -2.66 -4.64 -20.16
CA PHE A 8 -3.79 -3.99 -19.48
C PHE A 8 -4.27 -2.70 -20.17
N SER A 9 -3.38 -2.04 -20.94
CA SER A 9 -3.70 -0.80 -21.66
C SER A 9 -4.38 -1.02 -23.00
N LYS A 10 -4.23 -2.18 -23.66
CA LYS A 10 -4.78 -2.43 -25.00
C LYS A 10 -6.28 -2.71 -25.01
N ASP A 11 -6.81 -3.35 -23.97
CA ASP A 11 -8.24 -3.66 -23.88
C ASP A 11 -9.10 -2.43 -23.53
N LYS A 12 -8.50 -1.30 -23.12
CA LYS A 12 -9.21 -0.05 -22.82
C LYS A 12 -9.55 0.84 -24.03
N GLU A 13 -8.98 0.58 -25.20
CA GLU A 13 -9.21 1.44 -26.38
C GLU A 13 -10.50 1.14 -27.16
N SER A 14 -11.15 0.00 -26.93
CA SER A 14 -12.36 -0.37 -27.68
C SER A 14 -13.69 0.11 -27.07
N ASP A 15 -13.71 0.67 -25.86
CA ASP A 15 -14.96 1.03 -25.15
C ASP A 15 -15.14 2.52 -24.85
N LYS A 16 -14.61 3.40 -25.70
CA LYS A 16 -14.89 4.85 -25.61
C LYS A 16 -16.13 5.27 -26.39
N ALA A 17 -17.29 4.70 -26.06
CA ALA A 17 -18.56 5.28 -26.53
C ALA A 17 -19.70 4.91 -25.57
N GLY A 18 -20.03 5.81 -24.64
CA GLY A 18 -21.37 5.75 -24.02
C GLY A 18 -21.45 6.10 -22.54
N ARG A 19 -21.79 7.37 -22.26
CA ARG A 19 -22.64 7.87 -21.12
C ARG A 19 -22.31 7.38 -19.71
N GLY A 20 -22.22 8.29 -18.75
CA GLY A 20 -22.12 8.14 -17.30
C GLY A 20 -22.70 6.85 -16.71
N GLY A 21 -22.01 5.75 -16.87
CA GLY A 21 -22.34 4.45 -16.30
C GLY A 21 -21.48 4.22 -15.07
N ASP A 22 -22.12 3.69 -14.06
CA ASP A 22 -21.50 3.16 -12.84
C ASP A 22 -20.25 2.36 -13.25
N LYS A 23 -19.05 2.82 -12.87
CA LYS A 23 -17.80 2.13 -13.22
C LYS A 23 -17.83 0.75 -12.57
N ARG A 24 -18.13 -0.27 -13.36
CA ARG A 24 -18.05 -1.65 -12.88
C ARG A 24 -16.62 -1.95 -12.46
N ILE A 25 -16.49 -2.65 -11.35
CA ILE A 25 -15.21 -3.14 -10.85
C ILE A 25 -14.81 -4.34 -11.69
N GLU A 26 -13.65 -4.27 -12.34
CA GLU A 26 -13.13 -5.34 -13.20
C GLU A 26 -12.10 -6.18 -12.44
N VAL A 27 -12.20 -7.50 -12.54
CA VAL A 27 -11.24 -8.45 -11.98
C VAL A 27 -10.89 -9.48 -13.05
N PHE A 28 -9.60 -9.67 -13.33
CA PHE A 28 -9.13 -10.79 -14.11
C PHE A 28 -8.78 -11.92 -13.15
N ALA A 29 -9.29 -13.12 -13.44
CA ALA A 29 -9.04 -14.34 -12.66
C ALA A 29 -8.31 -15.38 -13.52
N ASP A 30 -7.40 -16.12 -12.92
CA ASP A 30 -6.75 -17.25 -13.61
C ASP A 30 -7.76 -18.41 -13.74
N ILE A 31 -7.84 -18.98 -14.94
CA ILE A 31 -8.75 -20.13 -15.24
C ILE A 31 -8.44 -21.38 -14.42
N ARG A 32 -7.28 -21.45 -13.77
CA ARG A 32 -6.85 -22.57 -12.93
C ARG A 32 -7.21 -22.40 -11.47
N GLU A 33 -7.69 -21.19 -11.09
CA GLU A 33 -8.09 -20.89 -9.73
C GLU A 33 -9.49 -21.44 -9.43
N ASN A 34 -9.85 -21.47 -8.16
CA ASN A 34 -11.15 -21.97 -7.70
C ASN A 34 -12.31 -21.13 -8.30
N PRO A 35 -13.17 -21.72 -9.14
CA PRO A 35 -14.27 -21.00 -9.79
C PRO A 35 -15.27 -20.40 -8.79
N MET A 36 -15.39 -20.95 -7.57
CA MET A 36 -16.29 -20.40 -6.56
C MET A 36 -15.93 -18.95 -6.18
N ILE A 37 -14.64 -18.60 -6.19
CA ILE A 37 -14.23 -17.21 -5.88
C ILE A 37 -14.66 -16.27 -7.01
N ALA A 38 -14.56 -16.69 -8.27
CA ALA A 38 -15.04 -15.93 -9.40
C ALA A 38 -16.57 -15.70 -9.33
N ASP A 39 -17.34 -16.73 -8.97
CA ASP A 39 -18.80 -16.63 -8.78
C ASP A 39 -19.14 -15.66 -7.63
N MET A 40 -18.44 -15.73 -6.50
CA MET A 40 -18.64 -14.81 -5.39
C MET A 40 -18.28 -13.36 -5.75
N LEU A 41 -17.28 -13.14 -6.60
CA LEU A 41 -16.93 -11.81 -7.10
C LEU A 41 -18.02 -11.26 -8.03
N LEU A 42 -18.63 -12.10 -8.88
CA LEU A 42 -19.79 -11.74 -9.69
C LEU A 42 -20.98 -11.33 -8.80
N ASP A 43 -21.27 -12.10 -7.73
CA ASP A 43 -22.34 -11.83 -6.78
C ASP A 43 -22.10 -10.49 -6.03
N LEU A 44 -20.85 -10.12 -5.78
CA LEU A 44 -20.46 -8.84 -5.21
C LEU A 44 -20.59 -7.67 -6.21
N GLY A 45 -20.88 -7.95 -7.48
CA GLY A 45 -21.08 -6.95 -8.54
C GLY A 45 -19.80 -6.61 -9.32
N ALA A 46 -18.75 -7.42 -9.22
CA ALA A 46 -17.60 -7.29 -10.11
C ALA A 46 -17.91 -7.83 -11.52
N ALA A 47 -17.23 -7.30 -12.53
CA ALA A 47 -17.10 -7.94 -13.83
C ALA A 47 -15.85 -8.82 -13.80
N VAL A 48 -16.03 -10.14 -13.83
CA VAL A 48 -14.91 -11.09 -13.80
C VAL A 48 -14.61 -11.55 -15.21
N THR A 49 -13.34 -11.49 -15.61
CA THR A 49 -12.84 -12.03 -16.85
C THR A 49 -11.83 -13.13 -16.56
N GLU A 50 -12.21 -14.37 -16.86
CA GLU A 50 -11.32 -15.51 -16.70
C GLU A 50 -10.36 -15.61 -17.88
N ARG A 51 -9.07 -15.75 -17.59
CA ARG A 51 -8.01 -15.97 -18.57
C ARG A 51 -6.84 -16.72 -17.97
N GLN A 52 -6.03 -17.33 -18.79
CA GLN A 52 -4.77 -17.90 -18.33
C GLN A 52 -3.79 -16.77 -17.96
N MET A 53 -3.30 -16.76 -16.73
CA MET A 53 -2.35 -15.79 -16.24
C MET A 53 -0.96 -16.41 -16.07
N GLU A 54 0.08 -15.63 -16.34
CA GLU A 54 1.48 -16.07 -16.11
C GLU A 54 1.87 -15.91 -14.63
N VAL A 55 1.27 -14.95 -13.92
CA VAL A 55 1.61 -14.58 -12.55
C VAL A 55 0.36 -14.19 -11.80
N GLY A 56 0.24 -14.73 -10.59
CA GLY A 56 -0.88 -14.47 -9.68
C GLY A 56 -2.18 -15.13 -10.13
N ASP A 57 -3.13 -15.17 -9.24
CA ASP A 57 -4.44 -15.77 -9.46
C ASP A 57 -5.49 -14.71 -9.82
N PHE A 58 -5.29 -13.46 -9.36
CA PHE A 58 -6.17 -12.34 -9.69
C PHE A 58 -5.37 -11.08 -10.03
N LEU A 59 -5.86 -10.32 -11.03
CA LEU A 59 -5.30 -9.03 -11.40
C LEU A 59 -6.42 -7.98 -11.36
N VAL A 60 -6.22 -6.91 -10.61
CA VAL A 60 -7.21 -5.84 -10.42
C VAL A 60 -6.77 -4.51 -11.02
N SER A 61 -5.49 -4.37 -11.40
CA SER A 61 -4.94 -3.25 -12.16
C SER A 61 -3.58 -3.65 -12.76
N ASP A 62 -3.00 -2.78 -13.56
CA ASP A 62 -1.66 -2.94 -14.13
C ASP A 62 -0.53 -3.03 -13.09
N ARG A 63 -0.80 -2.62 -11.86
CA ARG A 63 0.18 -2.59 -10.77
C ARG A 63 -0.12 -3.51 -9.59
N LEU A 64 -1.37 -4.00 -9.44
CA LEU A 64 -1.79 -4.81 -8.30
C LEU A 64 -2.16 -6.22 -8.75
N VAL A 65 -1.34 -7.19 -8.36
CA VAL A 65 -1.53 -8.61 -8.56
C VAL A 65 -1.77 -9.31 -7.22
N ILE A 66 -2.63 -10.31 -7.22
CA ILE A 66 -2.99 -11.07 -6.04
C ILE A 66 -2.71 -12.55 -6.32
N GLU A 67 -1.97 -13.18 -5.43
CA GLU A 67 -1.82 -14.63 -5.32
C GLU A 67 -2.67 -15.10 -4.14
N ARG A 68 -3.49 -16.10 -4.32
CA ARG A 68 -4.21 -16.78 -3.24
C ARG A 68 -3.49 -18.08 -2.90
N LYS A 69 -3.39 -18.37 -1.64
CA LYS A 69 -2.79 -19.63 -1.20
C LYS A 69 -3.42 -20.10 0.10
N THR A 70 -3.88 -21.33 0.14
CA THR A 70 -4.29 -21.92 1.42
C THR A 70 -3.09 -22.10 2.34
N VAL A 71 -3.30 -22.13 3.66
CA VAL A 71 -2.21 -22.40 4.63
C VAL A 71 -1.51 -23.71 4.28
N SER A 72 -2.25 -24.76 3.91
CA SER A 72 -1.68 -26.06 3.51
C SER A 72 -0.81 -25.97 2.25
N ASP A 73 -1.24 -25.19 1.23
CA ASP A 73 -0.46 -24.98 0.02
C ASP A 73 0.76 -24.10 0.26
N PHE A 74 0.65 -23.16 1.19
CA PHE A 74 1.79 -22.36 1.63
C PHE A 74 2.86 -23.23 2.29
N GLU A 75 2.47 -24.12 3.21
CA GLU A 75 3.37 -25.09 3.83
C GLU A 75 4.02 -26.01 2.78
N SER A 76 3.22 -26.49 1.83
CA SER A 76 3.72 -27.30 0.72
C SER A 76 4.74 -26.55 -0.12
N SER A 77 4.48 -25.26 -0.44
CA SER A 77 5.38 -24.45 -1.23
C SER A 77 6.70 -24.13 -0.50
N ILE A 78 6.71 -24.09 0.83
CA ILE A 78 7.94 -24.00 1.63
C ILE A 78 8.74 -25.29 1.50
N ILE A 79 8.10 -26.45 1.68
CA ILE A 79 8.73 -27.75 1.62
C ILE A 79 9.33 -28.02 0.25
N ASP A 80 8.60 -27.70 -0.80
CA ASP A 80 9.00 -27.90 -2.20
C ASP A 80 10.01 -26.85 -2.70
N GLY A 81 10.29 -25.82 -1.91
CA GLY A 81 11.22 -24.73 -2.27
C GLY A 81 10.72 -23.77 -3.34
N ARG A 82 9.48 -23.90 -3.82
CA ARG A 82 8.93 -23.09 -4.93
C ARG A 82 8.31 -21.76 -4.48
N LEU A 83 8.16 -21.52 -3.16
CA LEU A 83 7.55 -20.29 -2.63
C LEU A 83 8.25 -19.03 -3.13
N PHE A 84 9.56 -19.03 -3.07
CA PHE A 84 10.37 -17.86 -3.46
C PHE A 84 10.45 -17.68 -4.98
N ASP A 85 10.39 -18.76 -5.75
CA ASP A 85 10.27 -18.66 -7.21
C ASP A 85 8.94 -18.01 -7.64
N GLN A 86 7.86 -18.32 -6.93
CA GLN A 86 6.56 -17.67 -7.13
C GLN A 86 6.63 -16.19 -6.73
N ALA A 87 7.25 -15.88 -5.59
CA ALA A 87 7.45 -14.52 -5.11
C ALA A 87 8.22 -13.66 -6.13
N MET A 88 9.34 -14.15 -6.68
CA MET A 88 10.12 -13.45 -7.70
C MET A 88 9.31 -13.10 -8.95
N ARG A 89 8.34 -13.93 -9.34
CA ARG A 89 7.48 -13.64 -10.49
C ARG A 89 6.55 -12.47 -10.25
N MET A 90 6.24 -12.16 -8.99
CA MET A 90 5.38 -11.04 -8.61
C MET A 90 6.14 -9.71 -8.50
N GLU A 91 7.48 -9.70 -8.43
CA GLU A 91 8.31 -8.48 -8.34
C GLU A 91 8.03 -7.41 -9.40
N PRO A 92 7.64 -7.73 -10.66
CA PRO A 92 7.34 -6.71 -11.65
C PRO A 92 6.12 -5.83 -11.30
N TYR A 93 5.30 -6.25 -10.35
CA TYR A 93 4.13 -5.50 -9.93
C TYR A 93 4.47 -4.57 -8.76
N GLU A 94 3.90 -3.37 -8.79
CA GLU A 94 4.12 -2.35 -7.74
C GLU A 94 3.51 -2.77 -6.40
N ILE A 95 2.39 -3.50 -6.46
CA ILE A 95 1.64 -3.93 -5.28
C ILE A 95 1.34 -5.43 -5.39
N PRO A 96 2.33 -6.30 -5.10
CA PRO A 96 2.09 -7.73 -5.02
C PRO A 96 1.44 -8.09 -3.68
N ILE A 97 0.35 -8.84 -3.71
CA ILE A 97 -0.38 -9.26 -2.51
C ILE A 97 -0.50 -10.78 -2.50
N LEU A 98 -0.20 -11.39 -1.35
CA LEU A 98 -0.54 -12.77 -1.01
C LEU A 98 -1.75 -12.76 -0.10
N ILE A 99 -2.84 -13.41 -0.49
CA ILE A 99 -3.95 -13.73 0.42
C ILE A 99 -3.74 -15.15 0.93
N LEU A 100 -3.44 -15.25 2.23
CA LEU A 100 -3.26 -16.53 2.91
C LEU A 100 -4.59 -16.95 3.53
N GLU A 101 -5.20 -18.00 2.94
CA GLU A 101 -6.53 -18.46 3.29
C GLU A 101 -6.51 -19.67 4.20
N GLY A 102 -7.43 -19.66 5.16
CA GLY A 102 -7.64 -20.75 6.13
C GLY A 102 -7.11 -20.44 7.51
N GLY A 103 -7.44 -21.31 8.46
CA GLY A 103 -7.12 -21.12 9.88
C GLY A 103 -5.61 -21.14 10.18
N LYS A 104 -5.26 -20.62 11.34
CA LYS A 104 -3.87 -20.48 11.83
C LYS A 104 -3.15 -21.80 12.17
N ARG A 105 -3.70 -22.93 11.80
CA ARG A 105 -3.12 -24.23 12.15
C ARG A 105 -2.02 -24.61 11.16
N ILE A 106 -0.78 -24.53 11.65
CA ILE A 106 0.42 -24.97 10.95
C ILE A 106 0.63 -26.44 11.32
N GLU A 107 0.68 -27.34 10.35
CA GLU A 107 0.71 -28.80 10.58
C GLU A 107 1.95 -29.50 10.01
N ARG A 108 2.51 -29.01 8.92
CA ARG A 108 3.50 -29.71 8.09
C ARG A 108 4.92 -29.15 8.19
N VAL A 109 5.05 -27.88 8.61
CA VAL A 109 6.34 -27.21 8.80
C VAL A 109 6.47 -26.73 10.23
N HIS A 110 7.72 -26.55 10.68
CA HIS A 110 7.95 -25.94 11.98
C HIS A 110 7.51 -24.48 11.96
N GLU A 111 6.88 -23.98 13.03
CA GLU A 111 6.38 -22.60 13.12
C GLU A 111 7.41 -21.52 12.78
N ASN A 112 8.68 -21.74 13.14
CA ASN A 112 9.75 -20.79 12.82
C ASN A 112 10.05 -20.75 11.32
N ALA A 113 9.93 -21.88 10.61
CA ALA A 113 10.09 -21.92 9.17
C ALA A 113 8.93 -21.19 8.48
N PHE A 114 7.70 -21.39 8.96
CA PHE A 114 6.53 -20.69 8.46
C PHE A 114 6.66 -19.16 8.66
N ARG A 115 7.00 -18.74 9.89
CA ARG A 115 7.21 -17.31 10.19
C ARG A 115 8.37 -16.72 9.38
N GLY A 116 9.48 -17.46 9.25
CA GLY A 116 10.63 -17.05 8.45
C GLY A 116 10.27 -16.84 6.99
N ALA A 117 9.47 -17.74 6.41
CA ALA A 117 8.98 -17.61 5.05
C ALA A 117 8.10 -16.36 4.86
N LEU A 118 7.16 -16.10 5.79
CA LEU A 118 6.34 -14.88 5.75
C LEU A 118 7.19 -13.60 5.85
N VAL A 119 8.16 -13.58 6.75
CA VAL A 119 9.07 -12.44 6.91
C VAL A 119 9.86 -12.20 5.64
N ALA A 120 10.39 -13.26 5.01
CA ALA A 120 11.12 -13.15 3.75
C ALA A 120 10.24 -12.60 2.63
N LEU A 121 9.00 -13.06 2.48
CA LEU A 121 8.07 -12.52 1.49
C LEU A 121 7.85 -11.01 1.65
N VAL A 122 7.73 -10.54 2.90
CA VAL A 122 7.50 -9.12 3.18
C VAL A 122 8.76 -8.28 3.03
N VAL A 123 9.90 -8.75 3.55
CA VAL A 123 11.13 -7.95 3.64
C VAL A 123 11.96 -8.02 2.37
N ASP A 124 12.11 -9.23 1.80
CA ASP A 124 13.00 -9.44 0.66
C ASP A 124 12.27 -9.25 -0.68
N PHE A 125 10.98 -9.60 -0.76
CA PHE A 125 10.18 -9.52 -1.99
C PHE A 125 9.13 -8.41 -1.99
N GLY A 126 8.93 -7.70 -0.87
CA GLY A 126 7.94 -6.61 -0.78
C GLY A 126 6.47 -7.07 -0.91
N ILE A 127 6.19 -8.37 -0.77
CA ILE A 127 4.85 -8.92 -0.89
C ILE A 127 4.04 -8.61 0.38
N GLN A 128 2.90 -7.99 0.20
CA GLN A 128 1.96 -7.72 1.29
C GLN A 128 1.14 -8.98 1.58
N VAL A 129 1.04 -9.36 2.86
CA VAL A 129 0.29 -10.55 3.25
C VAL A 129 -1.02 -10.16 3.93
N LEU A 130 -2.13 -10.62 3.37
CA LEU A 130 -3.45 -10.52 3.96
C LEU A 130 -3.93 -11.92 4.38
N TYR A 131 -4.77 -11.99 5.39
CA TYR A 131 -5.35 -13.25 5.86
C TYR A 131 -6.84 -13.26 5.59
N ALA A 132 -7.35 -14.41 5.17
CA ALA A 132 -8.76 -14.69 5.01
C ALA A 132 -9.10 -16.00 5.72
N ASP A 133 -10.21 -16.06 6.42
CA ASP A 133 -10.63 -17.29 7.12
C ASP A 133 -11.38 -18.26 6.19
N SER A 134 -11.84 -17.78 5.02
CA SER A 134 -12.62 -18.54 4.04
C SER A 134 -12.51 -17.97 2.62
N GLU A 135 -12.97 -18.76 1.65
CA GLU A 135 -13.10 -18.33 0.24
C GLU A 135 -13.99 -17.09 0.10
N GLU A 136 -15.06 -17.00 0.90
CA GLU A 136 -15.97 -15.85 0.90
C GLU A 136 -15.24 -14.58 1.36
N GLU A 137 -14.42 -14.68 2.40
CA GLU A 137 -13.61 -13.55 2.87
C GLU A 137 -12.53 -13.19 1.85
N THR A 138 -11.91 -14.19 1.20
CA THR A 138 -10.98 -13.98 0.08
C THR A 138 -11.64 -13.17 -1.03
N ALA A 139 -12.83 -13.55 -1.48
CA ALA A 139 -13.58 -12.82 -2.52
C ALA A 139 -13.90 -11.39 -2.08
N ARG A 140 -14.31 -11.18 -0.83
CA ARG A 140 -14.56 -9.84 -0.26
C ARG A 140 -13.31 -8.97 -0.23
N LEU A 141 -12.15 -9.53 0.13
CA LEU A 141 -10.87 -8.83 0.12
C LEU A 141 -10.47 -8.43 -1.30
N ILE A 142 -10.55 -9.36 -2.26
CA ILE A 142 -10.26 -9.08 -3.68
C ILE A 142 -11.17 -7.97 -4.20
N TYR A 143 -12.47 -8.05 -3.94
CA TYR A 143 -13.43 -7.02 -4.34
C TYR A 143 -13.12 -5.65 -3.71
N ALA A 144 -12.78 -5.61 -2.42
CA ALA A 144 -12.44 -4.38 -1.71
C ALA A 144 -11.15 -3.75 -2.28
N LEU A 145 -10.13 -4.56 -2.59
CA LEU A 145 -8.89 -4.13 -3.24
C LEU A 145 -9.17 -3.56 -4.63
N ALA A 146 -9.94 -4.28 -5.46
CA ALA A 146 -10.32 -3.84 -6.79
C ALA A 146 -11.13 -2.54 -6.76
N LYS A 147 -12.11 -2.43 -5.85
CA LYS A 147 -12.90 -1.22 -5.63
C LYS A 147 -12.03 -0.04 -5.22
N ARG A 148 -11.10 -0.26 -4.30
CA ARG A 148 -10.17 0.77 -3.83
C ARG A 148 -9.26 1.24 -4.95
N GLU A 149 -8.77 0.33 -5.76
CA GLU A 149 -7.83 0.60 -6.83
C GLU A 149 -8.48 1.31 -8.03
N GLN A 150 -9.69 0.91 -8.41
CA GLN A 150 -10.32 1.37 -9.64
C GLN A 150 -11.28 2.55 -9.44
N ILE A 151 -11.99 2.62 -8.30
CA ILE A 151 -13.01 3.65 -8.00
C ILE A 151 -12.50 4.62 -6.94
N GLY A 152 -11.62 4.16 -6.04
CA GLY A 152 -11.11 5.00 -4.96
C GLY A 152 -10.32 6.18 -5.54
N GLU A 153 -10.79 7.41 -5.31
CA GLU A 153 -9.88 8.53 -5.35
C GLU A 153 -8.70 8.16 -4.45
N ARG A 154 -7.48 8.27 -4.96
CA ARG A 154 -6.26 8.19 -4.16
C ARG A 154 -6.34 9.31 -3.13
N ARG A 155 -7.08 9.08 -2.05
CA ARG A 155 -7.07 10.04 -0.93
C ARG A 155 -5.65 10.01 -0.41
N PRO A 156 -4.92 11.12 -0.50
CA PRO A 156 -3.59 11.16 0.09
C PRO A 156 -3.74 10.68 1.53
N ILE A 157 -2.97 9.65 1.89
CA ILE A 157 -2.90 9.20 3.27
C ILE A 157 -2.49 10.44 4.05
N ARG A 158 -3.41 10.97 4.86
CA ARG A 158 -3.06 12.06 5.75
C ARG A 158 -2.14 11.47 6.80
N LEU A 159 -0.83 11.67 6.58
CA LEU A 159 0.21 11.30 7.56
C LEU A 159 -0.01 11.99 8.92
N LEU A 160 -0.84 13.03 8.92
CA LEU A 160 -1.27 13.69 10.15
C LEU A 160 -2.44 12.91 10.74
N ASP A 161 -2.16 12.12 11.76
CA ASP A 161 -3.19 11.52 12.61
C ASP A 161 -4.15 12.61 13.10
N LYS A 162 -5.44 12.47 12.81
CA LYS A 162 -6.50 13.36 13.34
C LYS A 162 -6.79 13.06 14.83
N ARG A 163 -5.76 12.83 15.64
CA ARG A 163 -5.97 12.96 17.07
C ARG A 163 -6.43 14.40 17.31
N LYS A 164 -7.60 14.57 17.88
CA LYS A 164 -8.12 15.89 18.25
C LYS A 164 -7.03 16.61 19.03
N ALA A 165 -6.40 17.60 18.40
CA ALA A 165 -5.54 18.50 19.14
C ALA A 165 -6.45 19.28 20.08
N HIS A 166 -6.40 18.99 21.37
CA HIS A 166 -7.32 19.55 22.35
C HIS A 166 -7.10 21.05 22.59
N THR A 167 -5.91 21.57 22.26
CA THR A 167 -5.55 22.98 22.44
C THR A 167 -4.86 23.54 21.17
N LEU A 168 -4.89 24.87 21.03
CA LEU A 168 -4.18 25.58 19.98
C LEU A 168 -2.66 25.28 20.01
N GLU A 169 -2.10 25.24 21.22
CA GLU A 169 -0.70 24.88 21.44
C GLU A 169 -0.36 23.49 20.89
N HIS A 170 -1.18 22.49 21.16
CA HIS A 170 -1.00 21.15 20.58
C HIS A 170 -1.07 21.14 19.05
N GLN A 171 -1.90 22.01 18.45
CA GLN A 171 -1.96 22.13 17.01
C GLN A 171 -0.68 22.74 16.44
N GLN A 172 -0.13 23.75 17.10
CA GLN A 172 1.12 24.40 16.72
C GLN A 172 2.32 23.44 16.85
N LEU A 173 2.39 22.68 17.95
CA LEU A 173 3.42 21.65 18.13
C LEU A 173 3.39 20.64 16.99
N ARG A 174 2.22 20.12 16.62
CA ARG A 174 2.08 19.16 15.52
C ARG A 174 2.50 19.72 14.16
N VAL A 175 2.25 20.99 13.89
CA VAL A 175 2.74 21.64 12.67
C VAL A 175 4.27 21.61 12.64
N LEU A 176 4.94 21.91 13.75
CA LEU A 176 6.39 21.88 13.82
C LEU A 176 6.96 20.45 13.77
N GLU A 177 6.29 19.50 14.42
CA GLU A 177 6.67 18.09 14.40
C GLU A 177 6.52 17.43 13.00
N SER A 178 5.73 18.02 12.11
CA SER A 178 5.63 17.54 10.73
C SER A 178 6.90 17.75 9.91
N PHE A 179 7.83 18.57 10.38
CA PHE A 179 9.12 18.78 9.71
C PHE A 179 10.09 17.63 9.99
N PRO A 180 10.76 17.06 8.98
CA PRO A 180 11.53 15.81 9.07
C PRO A 180 12.64 15.77 10.12
N THR A 181 13.04 16.88 10.68
CA THR A 181 14.14 16.94 11.66
C THR A 181 13.72 17.49 13.01
N ILE A 182 12.42 17.81 13.17
CA ILE A 182 11.87 18.42 14.38
C ILE A 182 10.99 17.39 15.09
N GLY A 183 11.48 16.89 16.22
CA GLY A 183 10.67 16.06 17.12
C GLY A 183 10.01 16.90 18.22
N PRO A 184 9.20 16.26 19.10
CA PRO A 184 8.40 16.93 20.14
C PRO A 184 9.20 17.91 21.03
N ILE A 185 10.41 17.52 21.41
CA ILE A 185 11.28 18.37 22.27
C ILE A 185 11.70 19.65 21.54
N MET A 186 12.04 19.52 20.24
CA MET A 186 12.48 20.69 19.46
C MET A 186 11.30 21.58 19.09
N ALA A 187 10.14 21.01 18.77
CA ALA A 187 8.91 21.76 18.51
C ALA A 187 8.53 22.61 19.72
N LYS A 188 8.62 22.04 20.92
CA LYS A 188 8.35 22.75 22.16
C LYS A 188 9.33 23.91 22.38
N LYS A 189 10.63 23.68 22.22
CA LYS A 189 11.66 24.72 22.34
C LYS A 189 11.46 25.85 21.34
N LEU A 190 11.07 25.54 20.09
CA LEU A 190 10.77 26.57 19.10
C LEU A 190 9.59 27.43 19.51
N LEU A 191 8.48 26.84 20.01
CA LEU A 191 7.35 27.62 20.50
C LEU A 191 7.64 28.38 21.77
N GLU A 192 8.47 27.87 22.65
CA GLU A 192 8.92 28.57 23.85
C GLU A 192 9.76 29.82 23.50
N GLU A 193 10.64 29.73 22.51
CA GLU A 193 11.50 30.83 22.06
C GLU A 193 10.74 31.87 21.23
N PHE A 194 10.06 31.39 20.15
CA PHE A 194 9.45 32.29 19.16
C PHE A 194 7.98 32.64 19.42
N LYS A 195 7.32 31.97 20.35
CA LYS A 195 5.94 32.18 20.80
C LYS A 195 4.85 31.88 19.75
N THR A 196 5.09 32.01 18.46
CA THR A 196 4.11 31.77 17.40
C THR A 196 4.74 31.02 16.21
N LEU A 197 3.93 30.27 15.45
CA LEU A 197 4.37 29.66 14.20
C LEU A 197 4.87 30.68 13.19
N SER A 198 4.20 31.84 13.09
CA SER A 198 4.60 32.92 12.19
C SER A 198 6.02 33.42 12.51
N ALA A 199 6.35 33.58 13.81
CA ALA A 199 7.68 33.97 14.23
C ALA A 199 8.72 32.87 13.92
N VAL A 200 8.38 31.58 14.13
CA VAL A 200 9.29 30.47 13.77
C VAL A 200 9.58 30.45 12.28
N PHE A 201 8.56 30.58 11.43
CA PHE A 201 8.74 30.54 9.98
C PHE A 201 9.38 31.79 9.39
N GLY A 202 9.28 32.93 10.06
CA GLY A 202 9.91 34.18 9.67
C GLY A 202 11.28 34.46 10.32
N ALA A 203 11.76 33.58 11.20
CA ALA A 203 12.99 33.76 11.93
C ALA A 203 14.22 33.64 11.02
N ASP A 204 15.27 34.43 11.34
CA ASP A 204 16.55 34.33 10.65
C ASP A 204 17.23 32.98 10.96
N ILE A 205 18.00 32.48 10.00
CA ILE A 205 18.73 31.20 10.15
C ILE A 205 19.62 31.17 11.41
N LYS A 206 20.24 32.28 11.76
CA LYS A 206 21.09 32.41 12.96
C LYS A 206 20.30 32.27 14.26
N GLU A 207 19.05 32.70 14.27
CA GLU A 207 18.15 32.55 15.43
C GLU A 207 17.68 31.10 15.55
N LEU A 208 17.32 30.50 14.43
CA LEU A 208 16.94 29.07 14.38
C LEU A 208 18.12 28.15 14.76
N GLU A 209 19.35 28.49 14.39
CA GLU A 209 20.55 27.73 14.76
C GLU A 209 20.76 27.65 16.27
N LYS A 210 20.39 28.66 17.04
CA LYS A 210 20.48 28.63 18.51
C LYS A 210 19.61 27.56 19.14
N VAL A 211 18.45 27.27 18.52
CA VAL A 211 17.48 26.29 19.02
C VAL A 211 17.68 24.92 18.39
N LEU A 212 17.88 24.85 17.09
CA LEU A 212 17.92 23.61 16.31
C LEU A 212 19.33 23.07 16.06
N GLY A 213 20.34 23.95 16.14
CA GLY A 213 21.69 23.68 15.66
C GLY A 213 21.80 23.82 14.13
N LYS A 214 23.02 24.09 13.62
CA LYS A 214 23.29 24.42 12.21
C LYS A 214 22.66 23.49 11.18
N ALA A 215 22.85 22.18 11.34
CA ALA A 215 22.39 21.21 10.34
C ALA A 215 20.85 21.15 10.21
N LYS A 216 20.14 21.22 11.34
CA LYS A 216 18.67 21.18 11.34
C LYS A 216 18.06 22.51 10.91
N ALA A 217 18.64 23.63 11.32
CA ALA A 217 18.19 24.96 10.90
C ALA A 217 18.31 25.12 9.36
N SER A 218 19.42 24.70 8.79
CA SER A 218 19.61 24.72 7.34
C SER A 218 18.57 23.89 6.59
N LYS A 219 18.30 22.65 7.06
CA LYS A 219 17.24 21.78 6.48
C LYS A 219 15.85 22.39 6.61
N PHE A 220 15.55 22.98 7.76
CA PHE A 220 14.27 23.62 8.02
C PHE A 220 14.05 24.81 7.08
N VAL A 221 15.01 25.72 6.97
CA VAL A 221 14.96 26.89 6.08
C VAL A 221 14.84 26.44 4.61
N SER A 222 15.62 25.43 4.19
CA SER A 222 15.53 24.90 2.83
C SER A 222 14.13 24.38 2.51
N LEU A 223 13.46 23.71 3.47
CA LEU A 223 12.14 23.16 3.24
C LEU A 223 11.05 24.24 3.15
N ILE A 224 11.10 25.26 4.03
CA ILE A 224 10.10 26.34 4.01
C ILE A 224 10.29 27.32 2.84
N SER A 225 11.52 27.42 2.31
CA SER A 225 11.86 28.31 1.20
C SER A 225 11.78 27.63 -0.19
N ALA A 226 11.57 26.30 -0.21
CA ALA A 226 11.50 25.55 -1.46
C ALA A 226 10.29 26.00 -2.30
N ARG A 227 10.56 26.38 -3.56
CA ARG A 227 9.50 26.65 -4.53
C ARG A 227 8.97 25.31 -5.10
N ARG A 228 7.68 25.25 -5.38
CA ARG A 228 7.08 24.11 -6.08
C ARG A 228 7.76 23.98 -7.45
N ILE A 229 8.33 22.81 -7.71
CA ILE A 229 8.79 22.46 -9.07
C ILE A 229 7.53 22.04 -9.82
N GLU A 230 7.17 22.80 -10.84
CA GLU A 230 6.15 22.39 -11.81
C GLU A 230 6.76 21.26 -12.66
N GLY A 231 6.24 20.05 -12.47
CA GLY A 231 6.59 18.85 -13.26
C GLY A 231 5.58 18.64 -14.37
#